data_a6bd178e6e51f07ee702d688d4c9453f
#
_entry.id   a6bd178e6e51f07ee702d688d4c9453f
#
_cell.length_a   1.000
_cell.length_b   1.000
_cell.length_c   1.000
_cell.angle_alpha   90.00
_cell.angle_beta   90.00
_cell.angle_gamma   90.00
#
_symmetry.space_group_name_H-M   'P 1'
#
loop_
_entity.id
_entity.type
_entity.pdbx_description
1 polymer ?
#
loop_
_entity_poly.entity_id
_entity_poly.type
_entity_poly.pdbx_seq_one_letter_code
_entity_poly.pdbx_strand_id
1 'polypeptide(L)'
;GFQNVASGVTVNYSPDVSGAGRKNFISGAADFAGSDAALSDEELSGSFAACAADSKAIDIPVYISPIAIAYKVDGVKDLTLDAKTIAGIFSGKITKWNASEIKDLNKDASLPDANITVVHRSDDSGTTENFSEYLDANAKDVWGKEPSQTFPYQVGDAAAKTSGVASSMASASNAITYIDDSGAGSLDKAKLMVGDKATTISAEGAATVVADSKTVSGRADNDLAIDINRTDTADNAWPLVLVSYAIACQEYKDSAKGELVKGYLDYVVSKDAQDAAAKEAKSAALSSDLSEKAAKAVASIK
;
A
#
# COMPACT_ATOMS: atom_id res chain seq x y z
N GLY A 1 7.52 19.94 -6.54
CA GLY A 1 6.90 20.88 -5.59
C GLY A 1 7.90 21.43 -4.60
N PHE A 2 8.51 20.60 -3.75
CA PHE A 2 9.41 21.05 -2.67
C PHE A 2 10.55 22.01 -3.12
N GLN A 3 11.23 21.71 -4.20
CA GLN A 3 12.31 22.56 -4.73
C GLN A 3 11.86 23.99 -5.14
N ASN A 4 10.55 24.18 -5.36
CA ASN A 4 10.00 25.51 -5.64
C ASN A 4 9.88 26.38 -4.37
N VAL A 5 9.80 25.76 -3.19
CA VAL A 5 9.67 26.45 -1.91
C VAL A 5 10.98 26.45 -1.11
N ALA A 6 11.90 25.54 -1.40
CA ALA A 6 13.20 25.41 -0.74
C ALA A 6 14.34 25.43 -1.77
N SER A 7 14.63 26.62 -2.30
CA SER A 7 15.73 26.81 -3.25
C SER A 7 17.08 26.52 -2.57
N GLY A 8 17.91 25.68 -3.18
CA GLY A 8 19.23 25.29 -2.66
C GLY A 8 19.23 23.99 -1.84
N VAL A 9 18.06 23.38 -1.61
CA VAL A 9 17.96 22.04 -1.02
C VAL A 9 17.62 21.02 -2.10
N THR A 10 18.40 19.95 -2.20
CA THR A 10 18.14 18.83 -3.13
C THR A 10 17.73 17.59 -2.35
N VAL A 11 16.58 17.02 -2.68
CA VAL A 11 16.16 15.71 -2.19
C VAL A 11 16.51 14.69 -3.25
N ASN A 12 17.45 13.79 -2.94
CA ASN A 12 17.82 12.66 -3.80
C ASN A 12 16.91 11.48 -3.44
N TYR A 13 15.95 11.22 -4.30
CA TYR A 13 15.01 10.12 -4.11
C TYR A 13 15.39 8.91 -4.94
N SER A 14 15.52 7.73 -4.29
CA SER A 14 15.70 6.43 -4.95
C SER A 14 14.35 5.70 -4.96
N PRO A 15 13.73 5.45 -6.13
CA PRO A 15 12.43 4.79 -6.23
C PRO A 15 12.57 3.28 -6.06
N ASP A 16 13.03 2.86 -4.89
CA ASP A 16 13.14 1.47 -4.51
C ASP A 16 11.83 0.96 -3.86
N VAL A 17 11.83 -0.30 -3.46
CA VAL A 17 10.68 -0.94 -2.82
C VAL A 17 10.68 -0.69 -1.32
N SER A 18 9.53 -0.85 -0.65
CA SER A 18 9.36 -0.56 0.78
C SER A 18 10.42 -1.25 1.66
N GLY A 19 10.66 -2.55 1.46
CA GLY A 19 11.67 -3.29 2.21
C GLY A 19 13.09 -2.74 2.02
N ALA A 20 13.47 -2.33 0.81
CA ALA A 20 14.78 -1.72 0.56
C ALA A 20 14.86 -0.32 1.20
N GLY A 21 13.80 0.49 1.11
CA GLY A 21 13.72 1.79 1.76
C GLY A 21 13.97 1.69 3.28
N ARG A 22 13.27 0.79 3.96
CA ARG A 22 13.46 0.54 5.41
C ARG A 22 14.87 0.07 5.74
N LYS A 23 15.41 -0.89 5.00
CA LYS A 23 16.79 -1.37 5.19
C LYS A 23 17.84 -0.25 5.02
N ASN A 24 17.67 0.60 4.02
CA ASN A 24 18.55 1.75 3.78
C ASN A 24 18.46 2.78 4.92
N PHE A 25 17.27 3.05 5.43
CA PHE A 25 17.09 3.94 6.58
C PHE A 25 17.70 3.35 7.86
N ILE A 26 17.41 2.09 8.18
CA ILE A 26 17.97 1.40 9.37
C ILE A 26 19.49 1.43 9.34
N SER A 27 20.11 1.16 8.20
CA SER A 27 21.57 1.17 8.04
C SER A 27 22.20 2.56 7.98
N GLY A 28 21.39 3.63 7.87
CA GLY A 28 21.86 5.00 7.71
C GLY A 28 22.35 5.37 6.31
N ALA A 29 22.06 4.51 5.31
CA ALA A 29 22.33 4.82 3.90
C ALA A 29 21.35 5.85 3.33
N ALA A 30 20.20 6.04 3.98
CA ALA A 30 19.23 7.07 3.67
C ALA A 30 18.88 7.86 4.94
N ASP A 31 18.65 9.16 4.79
CA ASP A 31 18.29 10.04 5.90
C ASP A 31 16.82 9.88 6.32
N PHE A 32 15.96 9.46 5.41
CA PHE A 32 14.56 9.06 5.63
C PHE A 32 14.16 8.00 4.61
N ALA A 33 13.03 7.32 4.81
CA ALA A 33 12.51 6.35 3.83
C ALA A 33 11.04 6.59 3.53
N GLY A 34 10.60 6.15 2.35
CA GLY A 34 9.20 5.91 2.01
C GLY A 34 8.90 4.42 2.10
N SER A 35 7.75 4.05 2.69
CA SER A 35 7.33 2.66 2.79
C SER A 35 5.80 2.56 2.85
N ASP A 36 5.23 1.59 2.12
CA ASP A 36 3.79 1.28 2.15
C ASP A 36 3.41 0.32 3.29
N ALA A 37 4.36 0.05 4.16
CA ALA A 37 4.15 -0.66 5.42
C ALA A 37 4.97 0.03 6.51
N ALA A 38 4.42 0.13 7.70
CA ALA A 38 5.13 0.67 8.86
C ALA A 38 6.33 -0.23 9.24
N LEU A 39 7.25 0.30 10.03
CA LEU A 39 8.31 -0.51 10.65
C LEU A 39 7.69 -1.62 11.50
N SER A 40 8.20 -2.83 11.39
CA SER A 40 7.81 -3.94 12.24
C SER A 40 8.34 -3.77 13.67
N ASP A 41 7.76 -4.48 14.63
CA ASP A 41 8.25 -4.48 16.02
C ASP A 41 9.69 -5.01 16.11
N GLU A 42 10.07 -5.95 15.25
CA GLU A 42 11.45 -6.45 15.14
C GLU A 42 12.40 -5.34 14.67
N GLU A 43 12.04 -4.60 13.61
CA GLU A 43 12.82 -3.44 13.12
C GLU A 43 12.95 -2.34 14.18
N LEU A 44 11.85 -2.03 14.89
CA LEU A 44 11.84 -1.01 15.96
C LEU A 44 12.62 -1.41 17.22
N SER A 45 12.80 -2.71 17.46
CA SER A 45 13.64 -3.21 18.57
C SER A 45 15.12 -3.03 18.30
N GLY A 46 15.51 -2.83 17.03
CA GLY A 46 16.88 -2.61 16.61
C GLY A 46 17.40 -1.19 16.84
N SER A 47 18.54 -0.90 16.24
CA SER A 47 19.16 0.42 16.24
C SER A 47 19.09 1.05 14.85
N PHE A 48 18.91 2.36 14.80
CA PHE A 48 18.88 3.13 13.57
C PHE A 48 20.15 3.98 13.48
N ALA A 49 20.95 3.76 12.41
CA ALA A 49 22.29 4.31 12.35
C ALA A 49 22.35 5.86 12.33
N ALA A 50 21.34 6.51 11.74
CA ALA A 50 21.27 7.98 11.68
C ALA A 50 20.60 8.63 12.92
N CYS A 51 19.85 7.86 13.72
CA CYS A 51 19.12 8.37 14.87
C CYS A 51 20.05 8.53 16.09
N ALA A 52 19.77 9.50 16.97
CA ALA A 52 20.46 9.66 18.24
C ALA A 52 20.30 8.41 19.12
N ALA A 53 21.24 8.19 20.08
CA ALA A 53 21.37 6.92 20.79
C ALA A 53 20.09 6.44 21.49
N ASP A 54 19.32 7.35 22.07
CA ASP A 54 18.07 7.06 22.79
C ASP A 54 16.81 7.41 21.99
N SER A 55 17.00 7.75 20.71
CA SER A 55 15.90 8.12 19.82
C SER A 55 15.26 6.90 19.19
N LYS A 56 13.98 7.04 18.83
CA LYS A 56 13.22 6.05 18.05
C LYS A 56 13.03 6.54 16.61
N ALA A 57 12.85 5.61 15.71
CA ALA A 57 12.25 5.91 14.42
C ALA A 57 10.73 6.06 14.60
N ILE A 58 10.11 6.86 13.73
CA ILE A 58 8.66 7.09 13.69
C ILE A 58 8.12 6.93 12.29
N ASP A 59 6.95 6.33 12.18
CA ASP A 59 6.18 6.17 10.96
C ASP A 59 5.17 7.32 10.85
N ILE A 60 5.31 8.17 9.82
CA ILE A 60 4.46 9.33 9.59
C ILE A 60 3.62 9.07 8.34
N PRO A 61 2.29 8.92 8.43
CA PRO A 61 1.44 8.74 7.26
C PRO A 61 1.56 9.93 6.31
N VAL A 62 1.77 9.66 5.03
CA VAL A 62 1.95 10.71 4.03
C VAL A 62 0.96 10.61 2.88
N TYR A 63 0.40 9.43 2.61
CA TYR A 63 -0.69 9.32 1.67
C TYR A 63 -1.41 7.96 1.78
N ILE A 64 -2.66 7.89 1.27
CA ILE A 64 -3.53 6.71 1.32
C ILE A 64 -3.79 6.27 -0.12
N SER A 65 -3.52 5.00 -0.44
CA SER A 65 -3.76 4.48 -1.79
C SER A 65 -4.62 3.21 -1.77
N PRO A 66 -5.69 3.15 -2.57
CA PRO A 66 -6.40 1.92 -2.80
C PRO A 66 -5.53 0.97 -3.65
N ILE A 67 -5.57 -0.32 -3.32
CA ILE A 67 -4.97 -1.40 -4.10
C ILE A 67 -6.06 -1.97 -5.01
N ALA A 68 -5.82 -1.98 -6.31
CA ALA A 68 -6.71 -2.55 -7.30
C ALA A 68 -6.46 -4.06 -7.47
N ILE A 69 -7.53 -4.82 -7.63
CA ILE A 69 -7.49 -6.12 -8.28
C ILE A 69 -7.72 -5.88 -9.77
N ALA A 70 -6.62 -5.73 -10.50
CA ALA A 70 -6.67 -5.39 -11.92
C ALA A 70 -6.61 -6.66 -12.78
N TYR A 71 -7.36 -6.67 -13.88
CA TYR A 71 -7.42 -7.83 -14.75
C TYR A 71 -7.43 -7.44 -16.24
N LYS A 72 -7.10 -8.40 -17.07
CA LYS A 72 -7.14 -8.28 -18.52
C LYS A 72 -7.68 -9.58 -19.12
N VAL A 73 -8.98 -9.58 -19.40
CA VAL A 73 -9.71 -10.72 -19.98
C VAL A 73 -10.63 -10.21 -21.07
N ASP A 74 -10.45 -10.71 -22.28
CA ASP A 74 -11.21 -10.22 -23.42
C ASP A 74 -12.71 -10.48 -23.24
N GLY A 75 -13.50 -9.43 -23.44
CA GLY A 75 -14.97 -9.49 -23.37
C GLY A 75 -15.53 -9.52 -21.94
N VAL A 76 -14.69 -9.55 -20.89
CA VAL A 76 -15.15 -9.50 -19.51
C VAL A 76 -15.02 -8.07 -18.98
N LYS A 77 -16.14 -7.52 -18.52
CA LYS A 77 -16.26 -6.21 -17.90
C LYS A 77 -17.02 -6.33 -16.58
N ASP A 78 -16.86 -5.35 -15.72
CA ASP A 78 -17.58 -5.27 -14.44
C ASP A 78 -17.44 -6.51 -13.52
N LEU A 79 -16.27 -7.17 -13.56
CA LEU A 79 -15.98 -8.32 -12.74
C LEU A 79 -16.10 -7.96 -11.25
N THR A 80 -16.79 -8.81 -10.51
CA THR A 80 -16.91 -8.74 -9.04
C THR A 80 -16.22 -9.95 -8.41
N LEU A 81 -15.39 -9.72 -7.39
CA LEU A 81 -14.70 -10.76 -6.66
C LEU A 81 -14.86 -10.52 -5.16
N ASP A 82 -14.93 -11.59 -4.38
CA ASP A 82 -14.82 -11.54 -2.93
C ASP A 82 -13.41 -11.95 -2.46
N ALA A 83 -13.10 -11.73 -1.20
CA ALA A 83 -11.80 -12.05 -0.63
C ALA A 83 -11.43 -13.53 -0.75
N LYS A 84 -12.41 -14.45 -0.64
CA LYS A 84 -12.18 -15.89 -0.74
C LYS A 84 -11.84 -16.30 -2.17
N THR A 85 -12.53 -15.75 -3.14
CA THR A 85 -12.24 -15.99 -4.56
C THR A 85 -10.87 -15.43 -4.94
N ILE A 86 -10.54 -14.21 -4.48
CA ILE A 86 -9.22 -13.61 -4.68
C ILE A 86 -8.13 -14.49 -4.05
N ALA A 87 -8.29 -14.90 -2.78
CA ALA A 87 -7.36 -15.80 -2.11
C ALA A 87 -7.19 -17.13 -2.86
N GLY A 88 -8.30 -17.69 -3.38
CA GLY A 88 -8.29 -18.91 -4.18
C GLY A 88 -7.49 -18.76 -5.49
N ILE A 89 -7.65 -17.65 -6.18
CA ILE A 89 -6.92 -17.34 -7.41
C ILE A 89 -5.42 -17.19 -7.12
N PHE A 90 -5.06 -16.32 -6.17
CA PHE A 90 -3.66 -16.00 -5.88
C PHE A 90 -2.91 -17.11 -5.13
N SER A 91 -3.61 -18.07 -4.52
CA SER A 91 -3.01 -19.29 -3.98
C SER A 91 -2.94 -20.44 -4.99
N GLY A 92 -3.48 -20.28 -6.21
CA GLY A 92 -3.50 -21.31 -7.25
C GLY A 92 -4.56 -22.39 -7.07
N LYS A 93 -5.52 -22.19 -6.15
CA LYS A 93 -6.67 -23.11 -5.95
C LYS A 93 -7.75 -22.92 -7.02
N ILE A 94 -7.93 -21.69 -7.50
CA ILE A 94 -8.81 -21.34 -8.62
C ILE A 94 -7.92 -21.00 -9.81
N THR A 95 -7.98 -21.80 -10.87
CA THR A 95 -7.06 -21.71 -12.00
C THR A 95 -7.73 -21.34 -13.32
N LYS A 96 -9.06 -21.25 -13.35
CA LYS A 96 -9.83 -20.92 -14.55
C LYS A 96 -10.81 -19.79 -14.31
N TRP A 97 -10.96 -18.92 -15.30
CA TRP A 97 -11.90 -17.81 -15.25
C TRP A 97 -13.37 -18.25 -15.13
N ASN A 98 -13.72 -19.39 -15.71
CA ASN A 98 -15.08 -19.94 -15.63
C ASN A 98 -15.32 -20.86 -14.42
N ALA A 99 -14.46 -20.81 -13.39
CA ALA A 99 -14.68 -21.53 -12.13
C ALA A 99 -16.01 -21.10 -11.46
N SER A 100 -16.63 -22.02 -10.75
CA SER A 100 -17.94 -21.78 -10.08
C SER A 100 -17.88 -20.57 -9.15
N GLU A 101 -16.82 -20.45 -8.38
CA GLU A 101 -16.61 -19.38 -7.40
C GLU A 101 -16.64 -17.99 -8.05
N ILE A 102 -16.09 -17.85 -9.27
CA ILE A 102 -16.14 -16.60 -10.02
C ILE A 102 -17.51 -16.40 -10.67
N LYS A 103 -18.09 -17.48 -11.25
CA LYS A 103 -19.41 -17.43 -11.90
C LYS A 103 -20.53 -17.03 -10.94
N ASP A 104 -20.50 -17.54 -9.71
CA ASP A 104 -21.55 -17.28 -8.73
C ASP A 104 -21.65 -15.81 -8.35
N LEU A 105 -20.51 -15.08 -8.41
CA LEU A 105 -20.43 -13.64 -8.20
C LEU A 105 -20.74 -12.82 -9.47
N ASN A 106 -20.72 -13.46 -10.66
CA ASN A 106 -20.79 -12.79 -11.96
C ASN A 106 -21.76 -13.50 -12.91
N LYS A 107 -23.00 -13.68 -12.48
CA LYS A 107 -24.01 -14.51 -13.20
C LYS A 107 -24.30 -14.07 -14.62
N ASP A 108 -24.16 -12.77 -14.89
CA ASP A 108 -24.45 -12.18 -16.20
C ASP A 108 -23.19 -12.06 -17.09
N ALA A 109 -22.00 -12.39 -16.55
CA ALA A 109 -20.75 -12.32 -17.28
C ALA A 109 -20.50 -13.59 -18.12
N SER A 110 -20.05 -13.41 -19.36
CA SER A 110 -19.57 -14.51 -20.20
C SER A 110 -18.10 -14.79 -19.89
N LEU A 111 -17.83 -15.61 -18.89
CA LEU A 111 -16.49 -15.96 -18.46
C LEU A 111 -15.89 -17.06 -19.35
N PRO A 112 -14.67 -16.85 -19.91
CA PRO A 112 -14.06 -17.80 -20.82
C PRO A 112 -13.57 -19.06 -20.09
N ASP A 113 -13.57 -20.22 -20.80
CA ASP A 113 -12.85 -21.42 -20.35
C ASP A 113 -11.35 -21.24 -20.64
N ALA A 114 -10.71 -20.38 -19.87
CA ALA A 114 -9.30 -20.04 -20.00
C ALA A 114 -8.61 -20.11 -18.63
N ASN A 115 -7.33 -20.46 -18.65
CA ASN A 115 -6.52 -20.45 -17.44
C ASN A 115 -6.27 -19.00 -17.00
N ILE A 116 -6.21 -18.80 -15.69
CA ILE A 116 -5.85 -17.52 -15.07
C ILE A 116 -4.34 -17.41 -15.03
N THR A 117 -3.78 -16.33 -15.58
CA THR A 117 -2.39 -15.94 -15.38
C THR A 117 -2.32 -14.95 -14.22
N VAL A 118 -1.82 -15.39 -13.08
CA VAL A 118 -1.56 -14.51 -11.94
C VAL A 118 -0.27 -13.76 -12.20
N VAL A 119 -0.26 -12.44 -12.03
CA VAL A 119 0.96 -11.63 -12.00
C VAL A 119 1.13 -11.06 -10.60
N HIS A 120 2.29 -11.28 -9.97
CA HIS A 120 2.55 -10.84 -8.61
C HIS A 120 3.94 -10.23 -8.45
N ARG A 121 4.21 -9.62 -7.30
CA ARG A 121 5.52 -9.03 -6.99
C ARG A 121 6.57 -10.12 -6.73
N SER A 122 7.78 -9.87 -7.22
CA SER A 122 8.96 -10.72 -6.97
C SER A 122 9.90 -10.17 -5.91
N ASP A 123 9.63 -8.97 -5.41
CA ASP A 123 10.43 -8.20 -4.46
C ASP A 123 9.69 -8.00 -3.14
N ASP A 124 10.41 -7.59 -2.08
CA ASP A 124 9.82 -7.25 -0.78
C ASP A 124 8.98 -5.98 -0.90
N SER A 125 7.67 -6.14 -0.99
CA SER A 125 6.71 -5.10 -1.34
C SER A 125 5.72 -4.81 -0.23
N GLY A 126 5.60 -3.55 0.17
CA GLY A 126 4.53 -3.11 1.07
C GLY A 126 3.13 -3.31 0.46
N THR A 127 2.98 -3.21 -0.87
CA THR A 127 1.70 -3.55 -1.54
C THR A 127 1.35 -5.03 -1.34
N THR A 128 2.34 -5.94 -1.43
CA THR A 128 2.14 -7.37 -1.17
C THR A 128 1.75 -7.61 0.30
N GLU A 129 2.38 -6.93 1.23
CA GLU A 129 2.06 -7.02 2.67
C GLU A 129 0.61 -6.63 2.93
N ASN A 130 0.19 -5.44 2.49
CA ASN A 130 -1.19 -4.96 2.62
C ASN A 130 -2.22 -5.88 1.93
N PHE A 131 -1.88 -6.43 0.76
CA PHE A 131 -2.71 -7.41 0.08
C PHE A 131 -2.86 -8.70 0.88
N SER A 132 -1.76 -9.21 1.45
CA SER A 132 -1.78 -10.43 2.26
C SER A 132 -2.48 -10.23 3.62
N GLU A 133 -2.34 -9.06 4.25
CA GLU A 133 -3.12 -8.69 5.44
C GLU A 133 -4.62 -8.66 5.18
N TYR A 134 -5.03 -8.07 4.04
CA TYR A 134 -6.44 -8.07 3.64
C TYR A 134 -6.97 -9.49 3.47
N LEU A 135 -6.21 -10.39 2.85
CA LEU A 135 -6.61 -11.78 2.66
C LEU A 135 -6.59 -12.59 3.96
N ASP A 136 -5.62 -12.34 4.85
CA ASP A 136 -5.61 -12.98 6.17
C ASP A 136 -6.83 -12.57 6.99
N ALA A 137 -7.20 -11.31 6.98
CA ALA A 137 -8.36 -10.80 7.73
C ALA A 137 -9.71 -11.32 7.19
N ASN A 138 -9.86 -11.51 5.88
CA ASN A 138 -11.14 -11.79 5.23
C ASN A 138 -11.29 -13.22 4.66
N ALA A 139 -10.20 -13.94 4.48
CA ALA A 139 -10.19 -15.25 3.82
C ALA A 139 -9.07 -16.16 4.35
N LYS A 140 -8.77 -16.08 5.65
CA LYS A 140 -7.65 -16.79 6.30
C LYS A 140 -7.61 -18.29 6.00
N ASP A 141 -8.73 -18.95 6.03
CA ASP A 141 -8.90 -20.38 5.75
C ASP A 141 -8.60 -20.77 4.30
N VAL A 142 -8.75 -19.83 3.35
CA VAL A 142 -8.40 -20.01 1.94
C VAL A 142 -6.97 -19.55 1.68
N TRP A 143 -6.58 -18.39 2.18
CA TRP A 143 -5.24 -17.84 2.01
C TRP A 143 -4.19 -18.71 2.69
N GLY A 144 -4.32 -18.98 3.98
CA GLY A 144 -3.50 -19.95 4.73
C GLY A 144 -2.02 -19.58 4.88
N LYS A 145 -1.69 -18.30 4.77
CA LYS A 145 -0.34 -17.76 4.99
C LYS A 145 -0.43 -16.51 5.86
N GLU A 146 0.56 -16.32 6.72
CA GLU A 146 0.72 -15.08 7.48
C GLU A 146 1.04 -13.92 6.53
N PRO A 147 0.65 -12.67 6.86
CA PRO A 147 1.01 -11.48 6.11
C PRO A 147 2.52 -11.36 5.88
N SER A 148 2.91 -10.94 4.68
CA SER A 148 4.32 -10.85 4.31
C SER A 148 4.52 -9.89 3.14
N GLN A 149 5.69 -9.25 3.09
CA GLN A 149 6.13 -8.46 1.92
C GLN A 149 6.54 -9.35 0.75
N THR A 150 6.92 -10.58 1.01
CA THR A 150 7.28 -11.57 0.00
C THR A 150 6.03 -12.38 -0.37
N PHE A 151 5.70 -12.44 -1.66
CA PHE A 151 4.57 -13.22 -2.15
C PHE A 151 4.79 -14.71 -1.86
N PRO A 152 3.85 -15.41 -1.17
CA PRO A 152 4.17 -16.71 -0.55
C PRO A 152 3.86 -17.94 -1.42
N TYR A 153 3.34 -17.78 -2.63
CA TYR A 153 2.93 -18.90 -3.49
C TYR A 153 3.74 -18.98 -4.78
N GLN A 154 3.88 -20.19 -5.32
CA GLN A 154 4.53 -20.46 -6.61
C GLN A 154 3.46 -20.56 -7.70
N VAL A 155 2.90 -19.42 -8.12
CA VAL A 155 1.84 -19.33 -9.13
C VAL A 155 2.12 -18.18 -10.10
N GLY A 156 1.83 -18.39 -11.37
CA GLY A 156 1.89 -17.33 -12.39
C GLY A 156 3.27 -16.73 -12.61
N ASP A 157 3.30 -15.44 -12.90
CA ASP A 157 4.49 -14.67 -13.28
C ASP A 157 4.87 -13.67 -12.19
N ALA A 158 6.16 -13.65 -11.84
CA ALA A 158 6.71 -12.74 -10.85
C ALA A 158 7.39 -11.55 -11.53
N ALA A 159 7.08 -10.32 -11.09
CA ALA A 159 7.62 -9.09 -11.64
C ALA A 159 8.08 -8.12 -10.56
N ALA A 160 9.22 -7.47 -10.76
CA ALA A 160 9.78 -6.52 -9.81
C ALA A 160 9.13 -5.14 -9.94
N LYS A 161 8.80 -4.54 -8.82
CA LYS A 161 8.22 -3.20 -8.69
C LYS A 161 6.82 -3.09 -9.36
N THR A 162 6.11 -2.03 -9.08
CA THR A 162 4.80 -1.72 -9.68
C THR A 162 4.89 -1.61 -11.22
N SER A 163 5.97 -0.98 -11.71
CA SER A 163 6.18 -0.84 -13.16
C SER A 163 6.42 -2.16 -13.88
N GLY A 164 7.10 -3.12 -13.24
CA GLY A 164 7.29 -4.46 -13.79
C GLY A 164 5.99 -5.23 -13.85
N VAL A 165 5.16 -5.18 -12.80
CA VAL A 165 3.82 -5.77 -12.79
C VAL A 165 2.95 -5.17 -13.89
N ALA A 166 2.92 -3.83 -14.02
CA ALA A 166 2.17 -3.15 -15.07
C ALA A 166 2.62 -3.59 -16.48
N SER A 167 3.94 -3.71 -16.70
CA SER A 167 4.50 -4.18 -17.99
C SER A 167 4.14 -5.63 -18.28
N SER A 168 4.18 -6.51 -17.28
CA SER A 168 3.77 -7.92 -17.42
C SER A 168 2.29 -8.03 -17.76
N MET A 169 1.43 -7.27 -17.06
CA MET A 169 0.00 -7.21 -17.35
C MET A 169 -0.31 -6.68 -18.77
N ALA A 170 0.46 -5.69 -19.25
CA ALA A 170 0.27 -5.14 -20.60
C ALA A 170 0.45 -6.22 -21.70
N SER A 171 1.39 -7.14 -21.52
CA SER A 171 1.69 -8.22 -22.47
C SER A 171 0.92 -9.52 -22.20
N ALA A 172 0.40 -9.71 -20.99
CA ALA A 172 -0.35 -10.93 -20.65
C ALA A 172 -1.77 -10.94 -21.23
N SER A 173 -2.35 -12.15 -21.31
CA SER A 173 -3.77 -12.39 -21.61
C SER A 173 -4.37 -13.24 -20.51
N ASN A 174 -5.69 -13.08 -20.26
CA ASN A 174 -6.40 -13.79 -19.19
C ASN A 174 -5.71 -13.64 -17.83
N ALA A 175 -5.21 -12.43 -17.55
CA ALA A 175 -4.34 -12.15 -16.41
C ALA A 175 -5.05 -11.34 -15.31
N ILE A 176 -4.56 -11.52 -14.08
CA ILE A 176 -5.00 -10.79 -12.88
C ILE A 176 -3.80 -10.43 -12.02
N THR A 177 -3.88 -9.30 -11.36
CA THR A 177 -2.87 -8.82 -10.41
C THR A 177 -3.49 -8.00 -9.28
N TYR A 178 -2.76 -7.84 -8.18
CA TYR A 178 -2.95 -6.76 -7.23
C TYR A 178 -1.91 -5.67 -7.51
N ILE A 179 -2.33 -4.43 -7.54
CA ILE A 179 -1.47 -3.29 -7.90
C ILE A 179 -2.01 -2.00 -7.30
N ASP A 180 -1.15 -1.07 -6.93
CA ASP A 180 -1.57 0.29 -6.59
C ASP A 180 -2.45 0.88 -7.71
N ASP A 181 -3.54 1.56 -7.37
CA ASP A 181 -4.52 2.04 -8.36
C ASP A 181 -3.89 2.97 -9.40
N SER A 182 -2.91 3.76 -9.01
CA SER A 182 -2.16 4.63 -9.94
C SER A 182 -1.39 3.81 -10.97
N GLY A 183 -0.87 2.64 -10.58
CA GLY A 183 -0.11 1.73 -11.43
C GLY A 183 -0.98 0.87 -12.35
N ALA A 184 -2.27 0.73 -12.09
CA ALA A 184 -3.18 -0.09 -12.89
C ALA A 184 -3.43 0.47 -14.31
N GLY A 185 -3.19 1.75 -14.53
CA GLY A 185 -3.32 2.38 -15.85
C GLY A 185 -4.72 2.22 -16.45
N SER A 186 -4.78 1.59 -17.62
CA SER A 186 -6.03 1.32 -18.37
C SER A 186 -6.57 -0.09 -18.16
N LEU A 187 -6.00 -0.90 -17.27
CA LEU A 187 -6.51 -2.22 -16.94
C LEU A 187 -7.93 -2.13 -16.36
N ASP A 188 -8.74 -3.13 -16.64
CA ASP A 188 -10.02 -3.29 -15.96
C ASP A 188 -9.78 -3.64 -14.47
N LYS A 189 -10.64 -3.14 -13.58
CA LYS A 189 -10.52 -3.33 -12.14
C LYS A 189 -11.74 -4.03 -11.62
N ALA A 190 -11.55 -5.09 -10.87
CA ALA A 190 -12.64 -5.82 -10.25
C ALA A 190 -13.28 -4.98 -9.13
N LYS A 191 -14.59 -5.08 -9.00
CA LYS A 191 -15.32 -4.68 -7.80
C LYS A 191 -15.03 -5.69 -6.68
N LEU A 192 -14.94 -5.23 -5.46
CA LEU A 192 -14.87 -6.10 -4.28
C LEU A 192 -16.26 -6.27 -3.66
N MET A 193 -16.56 -7.49 -3.25
CA MET A 193 -17.66 -7.72 -2.31
C MET A 193 -17.20 -7.25 -0.94
N VAL A 194 -17.79 -6.17 -0.45
CA VAL A 194 -17.58 -5.60 0.88
C VAL A 194 -18.88 -5.78 1.66
N GLY A 195 -18.88 -6.67 2.63
CA GLY A 195 -20.13 -7.19 3.18
C GLY A 195 -20.95 -7.90 2.10
N ASP A 196 -22.14 -7.41 1.83
CA ASP A 196 -23.06 -7.93 0.80
C ASP A 196 -23.16 -7.02 -0.46
N LYS A 197 -22.29 -6.01 -0.57
CA LYS A 197 -22.31 -5.03 -1.65
C LYS A 197 -21.09 -5.14 -2.56
N ALA A 198 -21.30 -5.09 -3.88
CA ALA A 198 -20.23 -4.94 -4.86
C ALA A 198 -19.76 -3.48 -4.90
N THR A 199 -18.58 -3.22 -4.36
CA THR A 199 -18.01 -1.88 -4.22
C THR A 199 -16.96 -1.63 -5.30
N THR A 200 -17.01 -0.46 -5.91
CA THR A 200 -16.00 0.00 -6.88
C THR A 200 -14.85 0.69 -6.15
N ILE A 201 -13.62 0.43 -6.60
CA ILE A 201 -12.42 1.07 -6.06
C ILE A 201 -12.51 2.59 -6.14
N SER A 202 -12.19 3.27 -5.06
CA SER A 202 -12.08 4.73 -5.02
C SER A 202 -11.12 5.20 -3.93
N ALA A 203 -10.54 6.38 -4.12
CA ALA A 203 -9.72 7.05 -3.12
C ALA A 203 -10.52 7.38 -1.85
N GLU A 204 -11.79 7.82 -2.02
CA GLU A 204 -12.70 8.11 -0.91
C GLU A 204 -13.00 6.87 -0.09
N GLY A 205 -13.23 5.71 -0.75
CA GLY A 205 -13.46 4.44 -0.06
C GLY A 205 -12.25 3.98 0.75
N ALA A 206 -11.04 4.18 0.21
CA ALA A 206 -9.79 3.93 0.94
C ALA A 206 -9.65 4.87 2.15
N ALA A 207 -9.95 6.16 1.98
CA ALA A 207 -9.90 7.14 3.07
C ALA A 207 -10.91 6.81 4.19
N THR A 208 -12.10 6.32 3.84
CA THR A 208 -13.11 5.88 4.82
C THR A 208 -12.55 4.80 5.73
N VAL A 209 -11.94 3.77 5.16
CA VAL A 209 -11.34 2.67 5.94
C VAL A 209 -10.24 3.17 6.86
N VAL A 210 -9.36 4.05 6.36
CA VAL A 210 -8.26 4.59 7.19
C VAL A 210 -8.80 5.48 8.31
N ALA A 211 -9.87 6.24 8.06
CA ALA A 211 -10.51 7.07 9.09
C ALA A 211 -11.14 6.23 10.23
N ASP A 212 -11.64 5.03 9.91
CA ASP A 212 -12.20 4.08 10.88
C ASP A 212 -11.15 3.14 11.50
N SER A 213 -9.88 3.32 11.11
CA SER A 213 -8.75 2.55 11.62
C SER A 213 -8.14 3.18 12.88
N LYS A 214 -7.36 2.40 13.61
CA LYS A 214 -6.69 2.85 14.84
C LYS A 214 -5.19 2.94 14.62
N THR A 215 -4.51 3.76 15.42
CA THR A 215 -3.05 3.68 15.51
C THR A 215 -2.64 2.40 16.23
N VAL A 216 -1.50 1.84 15.82
CA VAL A 216 -0.91 0.66 16.46
C VAL A 216 -0.57 1.00 17.91
N SER A 217 -1.02 0.17 18.84
CA SER A 217 -0.77 0.37 20.27
C SER A 217 0.67 0.04 20.67
N GLY A 218 1.17 0.70 21.71
CA GLY A 218 2.50 0.42 22.29
C GLY A 218 3.67 1.06 21.55
N ARG A 219 3.40 1.88 20.53
CA ARG A 219 4.39 2.68 19.80
C ARG A 219 4.70 4.00 20.50
N ALA A 220 5.77 4.69 20.08
CA ALA A 220 6.10 6.03 20.58
C ALA A 220 4.99 7.03 20.25
N ASP A 221 4.84 8.09 21.07
CA ASP A 221 3.73 9.06 20.96
C ASP A 221 3.60 9.72 19.57
N ASN A 222 4.72 9.88 18.85
CA ASN A 222 4.76 10.48 17.52
C ASN A 222 4.86 9.45 16.39
N ASP A 223 4.84 8.15 16.69
CA ASP A 223 4.73 7.08 15.72
C ASP A 223 3.24 6.87 15.40
N LEU A 224 2.89 7.13 14.15
CA LEU A 224 1.51 7.13 13.68
C LEU A 224 1.20 5.92 12.78
N ALA A 225 1.88 4.79 13.00
CA ALA A 225 1.55 3.54 12.31
C ALA A 225 0.06 3.19 12.53
N ILE A 226 -0.62 2.78 11.48
CA ILE A 226 -2.07 2.53 11.46
C ILE A 226 -2.33 1.02 11.36
N ASP A 227 -3.13 0.51 12.29
CA ASP A 227 -3.74 -0.82 12.24
C ASP A 227 -5.02 -0.71 11.40
N ILE A 228 -4.90 -1.02 10.11
CA ILE A 228 -5.97 -0.80 9.13
C ILE A 228 -7.12 -1.76 9.39
N ASN A 229 -8.34 -1.24 9.51
CA ASN A 229 -9.56 -2.04 9.63
C ASN A 229 -9.88 -2.77 8.32
N ARG A 230 -9.23 -3.92 8.09
CA ARG A 230 -9.37 -4.74 6.87
C ARG A 230 -10.75 -5.34 6.68
N THR A 231 -11.60 -5.33 7.71
CA THR A 231 -12.96 -5.89 7.70
C THR A 231 -14.05 -4.82 7.70
N ASP A 232 -13.68 -3.57 7.43
CA ASP A 232 -14.63 -2.47 7.33
C ASP A 232 -15.68 -2.73 6.23
N THR A 233 -16.95 -2.57 6.58
CA THR A 233 -18.10 -2.74 5.68
C THR A 233 -18.95 -1.47 5.57
N ALA A 234 -18.41 -0.31 5.97
CA ALA A 234 -19.08 0.98 5.78
C ALA A 234 -19.43 1.21 4.31
N ASP A 235 -20.41 2.06 4.06
CA ASP A 235 -20.82 2.37 2.69
C ASP A 235 -19.65 2.91 1.86
N ASN A 236 -19.40 2.27 0.72
CA ASN A 236 -18.29 2.54 -0.20
C ASN A 236 -16.88 2.29 0.37
N ALA A 237 -16.73 1.68 1.55
CA ALA A 237 -15.42 1.33 2.09
C ALA A 237 -14.64 0.45 1.12
N TRP A 238 -13.33 0.74 0.97
CA TRP A 238 -12.40 -0.07 0.19
C TRP A 238 -11.29 -0.61 1.07
N PRO A 239 -11.48 -1.78 1.73
CA PRO A 239 -10.55 -2.28 2.76
C PRO A 239 -9.24 -2.84 2.21
N LEU A 240 -9.13 -3.03 0.89
CA LEU A 240 -7.87 -3.34 0.22
C LEU A 240 -7.12 -2.04 -0.07
N VAL A 241 -6.55 -1.45 0.97
CA VAL A 241 -5.90 -0.15 0.99
C VAL A 241 -4.52 -0.23 1.62
N LEU A 242 -3.63 0.66 1.25
CA LEU A 242 -2.36 0.89 1.93
C LEU A 242 -2.25 2.35 2.43
N VAL A 243 -1.50 2.52 3.48
CA VAL A 243 -1.01 3.81 3.94
C VAL A 243 0.49 3.86 3.66
N SER A 244 0.93 4.89 2.96
CA SER A 244 2.35 5.12 2.74
C SER A 244 2.91 6.02 3.83
N TYR A 245 4.03 5.63 4.40
CA TYR A 245 4.69 6.31 5.50
C TYR A 245 5.99 6.96 5.03
N ALA A 246 6.27 8.15 5.56
CA ALA A 246 7.62 8.66 5.67
C ALA A 246 8.19 8.17 7.02
N ILE A 247 9.31 7.48 6.97
CA ILE A 247 10.01 6.96 8.14
C ILE A 247 11.19 7.87 8.44
N ALA A 248 11.25 8.40 9.65
CA ALA A 248 12.28 9.35 10.07
C ALA A 248 12.74 9.08 11.49
N CYS A 249 13.90 9.60 11.89
CA CYS A 249 14.30 9.63 13.29
C CYS A 249 13.46 10.67 14.06
N GLN A 250 13.05 10.36 15.28
CA GLN A 250 12.52 11.37 16.21
C GLN A 250 13.58 12.42 16.56
N GLU A 251 14.84 11.98 16.69
CA GLU A 251 16.02 12.84 16.86
C GLU A 251 17.20 12.26 16.07
N TYR A 252 17.84 13.11 15.25
CA TYR A 252 19.00 12.73 14.46
C TYR A 252 20.31 12.95 15.23
N LYS A 253 21.34 12.13 14.97
CA LYS A 253 22.71 12.38 15.47
C LYS A 253 23.27 13.70 14.95
N ASP A 254 22.97 14.02 13.70
CA ASP A 254 23.31 15.27 13.02
C ASP A 254 22.05 16.13 12.96
N SER A 255 21.98 17.14 13.82
CA SER A 255 20.83 18.04 13.91
C SER A 255 20.58 18.82 12.60
N ALA A 256 21.63 19.11 11.82
CA ALA A 256 21.46 19.78 10.52
C ALA A 256 20.71 18.89 9.53
N LYS A 257 20.96 17.57 9.56
CA LYS A 257 20.17 16.60 8.78
C LYS A 257 18.73 16.51 9.30
N GLY A 258 18.53 16.50 10.62
CA GLY A 258 17.21 16.53 11.24
C GLY A 258 16.37 17.71 10.75
N GLU A 259 16.93 18.90 10.73
CA GLU A 259 16.27 20.12 10.22
C GLU A 259 15.92 20.03 8.72
N LEU A 260 16.79 19.46 7.90
CA LEU A 260 16.52 19.26 6.47
C LEU A 260 15.39 18.24 6.22
N VAL A 261 15.42 17.11 6.91
CA VAL A 261 14.36 16.07 6.82
C VAL A 261 13.04 16.64 7.31
N LYS A 262 13.04 17.31 8.47
CA LYS A 262 11.86 17.99 9.01
C LYS A 262 11.25 18.97 8.01
N GLY A 263 12.06 19.84 7.41
CA GLY A 263 11.60 20.83 6.42
C GLY A 263 11.02 20.16 5.16
N TYR A 264 11.59 19.04 4.71
CA TYR A 264 11.03 18.27 3.61
C TYR A 264 9.71 17.60 3.97
N LEU A 265 9.63 16.95 5.13
CA LEU A 265 8.43 16.25 5.56
C LEU A 265 7.30 17.22 5.92
N ASP A 266 7.61 18.40 6.46
CA ASP A 266 6.63 19.47 6.68
C ASP A 266 5.94 19.88 5.36
N TYR A 267 6.73 20.00 4.28
CA TYR A 267 6.16 20.19 2.95
C TYR A 267 5.30 19.00 2.51
N VAL A 268 5.77 17.76 2.68
CA VAL A 268 5.05 16.54 2.24
C VAL A 268 3.67 16.41 2.90
N VAL A 269 3.57 16.73 4.19
CA VAL A 269 2.28 16.67 4.93
C VAL A 269 1.43 17.93 4.76
N SER A 270 1.93 18.96 4.06
CA SER A 270 1.19 20.19 3.81
C SER A 270 -0.02 19.92 2.89
N LYS A 271 -1.07 20.73 3.04
CA LYS A 271 -2.27 20.62 2.20
C LYS A 271 -1.96 20.67 0.70
N ASP A 272 -1.09 21.59 0.28
CA ASP A 272 -0.76 21.77 -1.13
C ASP A 272 -0.05 20.54 -1.71
N ALA A 273 0.86 19.91 -0.96
CA ALA A 273 1.53 18.69 -1.38
C ALA A 273 0.57 17.49 -1.38
N GLN A 274 -0.32 17.39 -0.39
CA GLN A 274 -1.34 16.34 -0.32
C GLN A 274 -2.33 16.43 -1.50
N ASP A 275 -2.82 17.63 -1.83
CA ASP A 275 -3.70 17.85 -2.98
C ASP A 275 -3.00 17.52 -4.32
N ALA A 276 -1.71 17.88 -4.44
CA ALA A 276 -0.92 17.56 -5.62
C ALA A 276 -0.70 16.04 -5.76
N ALA A 277 -0.36 15.35 -4.68
CA ALA A 277 -0.18 13.89 -4.67
C ALA A 277 -1.49 13.16 -5.01
N ALA A 278 -2.61 13.55 -4.41
CA ALA A 278 -3.91 12.96 -4.69
C ALA A 278 -4.29 13.06 -6.18
N LYS A 279 -4.03 14.22 -6.79
CA LYS A 279 -4.31 14.44 -8.22
C LYS A 279 -3.44 13.58 -9.14
N GLU A 280 -2.15 13.45 -8.85
CA GLU A 280 -1.20 12.72 -9.72
C GLU A 280 -1.25 11.20 -9.51
N ALA A 281 -1.45 10.75 -8.26
CA ALA A 281 -1.36 9.33 -7.88
C ALA A 281 -2.72 8.65 -7.66
N LYS A 282 -3.84 9.32 -7.90
CA LYS A 282 -5.20 8.79 -7.60
C LYS A 282 -5.35 8.31 -6.15
N SER A 283 -4.56 8.89 -5.25
CA SER A 283 -4.57 8.60 -3.82
C SER A 283 -5.61 9.47 -3.10
N ALA A 284 -5.94 9.11 -1.87
CA ALA A 284 -6.65 10.01 -0.98
C ALA A 284 -5.64 10.86 -0.18
N ALA A 285 -5.96 12.13 -0.03
CA ALA A 285 -5.27 12.97 0.95
C ALA A 285 -5.58 12.46 2.38
N LEU A 286 -4.69 12.76 3.31
CA LEU A 286 -4.93 12.48 4.73
C LEU A 286 -6.17 13.23 5.21
N SER A 287 -6.96 12.63 6.10
CA SER A 287 -8.04 13.32 6.79
C SER A 287 -7.50 14.49 7.61
N SER A 288 -8.34 15.47 7.95
CA SER A 288 -7.89 16.63 8.75
C SER A 288 -7.25 16.21 10.08
N ASP A 289 -7.85 15.25 10.80
CA ASP A 289 -7.31 14.74 12.06
C ASP A 289 -5.94 14.06 11.88
N LEU A 290 -5.81 13.21 10.86
CA LEU A 290 -4.55 12.51 10.56
C LEU A 290 -3.47 13.49 10.07
N SER A 291 -3.86 14.48 9.27
CA SER A 291 -2.97 15.55 8.78
C SER A 291 -2.41 16.40 9.94
N GLU A 292 -3.27 16.77 10.92
CA GLU A 292 -2.82 17.49 12.11
C GLU A 292 -1.86 16.64 12.97
N LYS A 293 -2.14 15.36 13.14
CA LYS A 293 -1.25 14.44 13.86
C LYS A 293 0.09 14.28 13.13
N ALA A 294 0.06 14.09 11.80
CA ALA A 294 1.27 13.99 11.00
C ALA A 294 2.11 15.27 11.07
N ALA A 295 1.51 16.44 10.98
CA ALA A 295 2.20 17.72 11.14
C ALA A 295 2.84 17.87 12.54
N LYS A 296 2.16 17.45 13.60
CA LYS A 296 2.73 17.44 14.97
C LYS A 296 3.92 16.47 15.08
N ALA A 297 3.82 15.29 14.50
CA ALA A 297 4.91 14.31 14.48
C ALA A 297 6.12 14.86 13.74
N VAL A 298 5.93 15.47 12.57
CA VAL A 298 7.01 16.15 11.82
C VAL A 298 7.62 17.29 12.63
N ALA A 299 6.80 18.16 13.24
CA ALA A 299 7.28 19.29 14.05
C ALA A 299 8.14 18.85 15.24
N SER A 300 7.96 17.62 15.73
CA SER A 300 8.70 17.06 16.87
C SER A 300 10.08 16.51 16.48
N ILE A 301 10.41 16.37 15.21
CA ILE A 301 11.74 15.92 14.73
C ILE A 301 12.82 16.94 15.14
N LYS A 302 13.96 16.43 15.64
CA LYS A 302 15.12 17.20 16.10
C LYS A 302 16.39 16.75 15.38
#